data_1479f7e21b3ff50c591202c7fbdaa2e8
#
_entry.id   1479f7e21b3ff50c591202c7fbdaa2e8
#
_cell.length_a   1.000
_cell.length_b   1.000
_cell.length_c   1.000
_cell.angle_alpha   90.00
_cell.angle_beta   90.00
_cell.angle_gamma   90.00
#
_symmetry.space_group_name_H-M   'P 1'
#
loop_
_entity.id
_entity.type
_entity.pdbx_description
1 polymer ?
#
loop_
_entity_poly.entity_id
_entity_poly.type
_entity_poly.pdbx_seq_one_letter_code
_entity_poly.pdbx_strand_id
1 'polypeptide(L)'
;SRVETSPQAKLNELVMATTYINHPYRLPVIGWKHEIQELQLEDIIEFYKKWYAPNNAVLIVSGDVSPSEVYALAKLYYGKLPVKKIPTRVRPSEPNHHAPREVILRDPRVLQPAWSRRWLAPSYNSLNKNHAYALEVLAEVMGGGSTSRLNVSLVVSQKLAVSAAAWYAPNTLETSTFVVWFSPRSGVDMDVISTAVLEELNKVKKNGVTLKEVNRAKQRLLDSA
;
A
#
# COMPACT_ATOMS: atom_id res chain seq x y z
N SER A 1 -7.99 -17.45 -11.23
CA SER A 1 -7.61 -16.04 -11.06
C SER A 1 -6.20 -15.94 -10.50
N ARG A 2 -5.53 -14.80 -10.67
CA ARG A 2 -4.17 -14.57 -10.15
C ARG A 2 -4.08 -14.78 -8.62
N VAL A 3 -5.15 -14.48 -7.89
CA VAL A 3 -5.21 -14.70 -6.43
C VAL A 3 -5.17 -16.19 -6.09
N GLU A 4 -5.84 -17.03 -6.86
CA GLU A 4 -5.90 -18.48 -6.60
C GLU A 4 -4.58 -19.19 -6.90
N THR A 5 -3.85 -18.71 -7.90
CA THR A 5 -2.58 -19.33 -8.32
C THR A 5 -1.37 -18.88 -7.50
N SER A 6 -1.44 -17.74 -6.81
CA SER A 6 -0.33 -17.16 -6.04
C SER A 6 -0.60 -17.21 -4.52
N PRO A 7 0.16 -17.99 -3.75
CA PRO A 7 0.07 -17.96 -2.28
C PRO A 7 0.31 -16.56 -1.70
N GLN A 8 1.23 -15.80 -2.29
CA GLN A 8 1.51 -14.43 -1.85
C GLN A 8 0.31 -13.50 -2.07
N ALA A 9 -0.41 -13.63 -3.19
CA ALA A 9 -1.61 -12.84 -3.44
C ALA A 9 -2.74 -13.20 -2.46
N LYS A 10 -2.93 -14.50 -2.15
CA LYS A 10 -3.87 -14.96 -1.11
C LYS A 10 -3.53 -14.39 0.26
N LEU A 11 -2.26 -14.48 0.66
CA LEU A 11 -1.80 -13.91 1.93
C LEU A 11 -2.05 -12.39 1.98
N ASN A 12 -1.74 -11.66 0.91
CA ASN A 12 -1.93 -10.22 0.88
C ASN A 12 -3.42 -9.83 0.98
N GLU A 13 -4.32 -10.57 0.34
CA GLU A 13 -5.76 -10.37 0.46
C GLU A 13 -6.22 -10.54 1.92
N LEU A 14 -5.83 -11.62 2.59
CA LEU A 14 -6.13 -11.88 4.00
C LEU A 14 -5.52 -10.83 4.93
N VAL A 15 -4.28 -10.42 4.66
CA VAL A 15 -3.58 -9.39 5.43
C VAL A 15 -4.29 -8.04 5.31
N MET A 16 -4.72 -7.63 4.12
CA MET A 16 -5.45 -6.38 3.95
C MET A 16 -6.80 -6.41 4.65
N ALA A 17 -7.55 -7.52 4.52
CA ALA A 17 -8.82 -7.73 5.22
C ALA A 17 -8.67 -7.70 6.76
N THR A 18 -7.52 -8.12 7.27
CA THR A 18 -7.19 -8.13 8.70
C THR A 18 -6.60 -6.79 9.17
N THR A 19 -5.84 -6.10 8.31
CA THR A 19 -5.24 -4.80 8.62
C THR A 19 -6.30 -3.73 8.85
N TYR A 20 -7.34 -3.70 8.03
CA TYR A 20 -8.40 -2.71 8.14
C TYR A 20 -9.68 -3.33 8.69
N ILE A 21 -10.24 -2.75 9.76
CA ILE A 21 -11.49 -3.20 10.39
C ILE A 21 -12.68 -2.66 9.60
N ASN A 22 -12.65 -1.38 9.29
CA ASN A 22 -13.79 -0.66 8.73
C ASN A 22 -13.48 0.06 7.41
N HIS A 23 -12.24 0.49 7.20
CA HIS A 23 -11.87 1.23 5.99
C HIS A 23 -11.99 0.35 4.74
N PRO A 24 -12.51 0.88 3.61
CA PRO A 24 -12.68 0.12 2.35
C PRO A 24 -11.41 -0.53 1.79
N TYR A 25 -10.23 -0.12 2.21
CA TYR A 25 -8.96 -0.78 1.84
C TYR A 25 -8.84 -2.24 2.30
N ARG A 26 -9.75 -2.71 3.16
CA ARG A 26 -9.88 -4.12 3.51
C ARG A 26 -10.39 -4.99 2.35
N LEU A 27 -11.09 -4.37 1.40
CA LEU A 27 -11.68 -5.08 0.27
C LEU A 27 -10.63 -5.25 -0.85
N PRO A 28 -10.57 -6.41 -1.49
CA PRO A 28 -9.76 -6.56 -2.70
C PRO A 28 -10.18 -5.56 -3.77
N VAL A 29 -9.23 -5.01 -4.52
CA VAL A 29 -9.52 -4.04 -5.59
C VAL A 29 -10.47 -4.62 -6.64
N ILE A 30 -10.34 -5.91 -6.91
CA ILE A 30 -11.23 -6.64 -7.86
C ILE A 30 -12.50 -7.17 -7.20
N GLY A 31 -12.73 -6.96 -5.90
CA GLY A 31 -13.79 -7.57 -5.11
C GLY A 31 -13.50 -9.00 -4.68
N TRP A 32 -14.36 -9.52 -3.79
CA TRP A 32 -14.29 -10.92 -3.36
C TRP A 32 -14.79 -11.85 -4.47
N LYS A 33 -14.15 -13.02 -4.63
CA LYS A 33 -14.50 -13.97 -5.69
C LYS A 33 -15.99 -14.34 -5.69
N HIS A 34 -16.56 -14.63 -4.52
CA HIS A 34 -17.97 -15.00 -4.40
C HIS A 34 -18.90 -13.85 -4.82
N GLU A 35 -18.61 -12.61 -4.41
CA GLU A 35 -19.39 -11.43 -4.81
C GLU A 35 -19.34 -11.21 -6.34
N ILE A 36 -18.17 -11.38 -6.95
CA ILE A 36 -18.01 -11.26 -8.41
C ILE A 36 -18.82 -12.34 -9.15
N GLN A 37 -18.88 -13.56 -8.60
CA GLN A 37 -19.62 -14.67 -9.21
C GLN A 37 -21.15 -14.46 -9.14
N GLU A 38 -21.61 -13.66 -8.19
CA GLU A 38 -23.03 -13.34 -7.98
C GLU A 38 -23.49 -12.11 -8.76
N LEU A 39 -22.55 -11.31 -9.35
CA LEU A 39 -22.89 -10.12 -10.12
C LEU A 39 -23.81 -10.44 -11.29
N GLN A 40 -24.91 -9.68 -11.38
CA GLN A 40 -25.86 -9.73 -12.48
C GLN A 40 -25.69 -8.52 -13.41
N LEU A 41 -26.29 -8.61 -14.60
CA LEU A 41 -26.26 -7.51 -15.56
C LEU A 41 -26.90 -6.23 -14.98
N GLU A 42 -27.94 -6.41 -14.19
CA GLU A 42 -28.71 -5.33 -13.54
C GLU A 42 -27.82 -4.51 -12.60
N ASP A 43 -26.93 -5.16 -11.82
CA ASP A 43 -25.99 -4.50 -10.90
C ASP A 43 -25.02 -3.58 -11.68
N ILE A 44 -24.53 -4.07 -12.81
CA ILE A 44 -23.62 -3.33 -13.70
C ILE A 44 -24.34 -2.12 -14.31
N ILE A 45 -25.57 -2.31 -14.78
CA ILE A 45 -26.37 -1.23 -15.37
C ILE A 45 -26.72 -0.18 -14.31
N GLU A 46 -27.08 -0.59 -13.08
CA GLU A 46 -27.36 0.33 -11.98
C GLU A 46 -26.13 1.14 -11.61
N PHE A 47 -24.98 0.48 -11.47
CA PHE A 47 -23.70 1.15 -11.20
C PHE A 47 -23.37 2.17 -12.29
N TYR A 48 -23.49 1.79 -13.57
CA TYR A 48 -23.28 2.69 -14.70
C TYR A 48 -24.22 3.91 -14.65
N LYS A 49 -25.52 3.71 -14.48
CA LYS A 49 -26.50 4.79 -14.37
C LYS A 49 -26.19 5.75 -13.23
N LYS A 50 -25.69 5.22 -12.10
CA LYS A 50 -25.41 5.99 -10.88
C LYS A 50 -24.17 6.83 -10.96
N TRP A 51 -23.09 6.30 -11.56
CA TRP A 51 -21.77 6.90 -11.45
C TRP A 51 -21.23 7.50 -12.76
N TYR A 52 -21.68 7.01 -13.91
CA TYR A 52 -21.21 7.47 -15.20
C TYR A 52 -22.02 8.68 -15.66
N ALA A 53 -21.41 9.86 -15.52
CA ALA A 53 -21.96 11.12 -15.96
C ALA A 53 -20.85 12.08 -16.38
N PRO A 54 -21.10 13.04 -17.30
CA PRO A 54 -20.08 13.98 -17.75
C PRO A 54 -19.48 14.81 -16.62
N ASN A 55 -20.30 15.20 -15.65
CA ASN A 55 -19.88 15.95 -14.46
C ASN A 55 -19.18 15.10 -13.39
N ASN A 56 -18.97 13.80 -13.63
CA ASN A 56 -18.19 12.89 -12.80
C ASN A 56 -17.08 12.18 -13.62
N ALA A 57 -16.69 12.77 -14.74
CA ALA A 57 -15.67 12.23 -15.63
C ALA A 57 -14.60 13.30 -15.92
N VAL A 58 -13.39 12.84 -16.19
CA VAL A 58 -12.28 13.66 -16.69
C VAL A 58 -11.83 13.07 -18.01
N LEU A 59 -11.85 13.86 -19.08
CA LEU A 59 -11.30 13.48 -20.37
C LEU A 59 -9.83 13.91 -20.43
N ILE A 60 -8.94 12.94 -20.65
CA ILE A 60 -7.51 13.19 -20.87
C ILE A 60 -7.16 12.71 -22.26
N VAL A 61 -6.57 13.58 -23.07
CA VAL A 61 -6.11 13.27 -24.41
C VAL A 61 -4.61 13.56 -24.50
N SER A 62 -3.84 12.57 -24.94
CA SER A 62 -2.39 12.68 -25.10
C SER A 62 -2.02 12.24 -26.51
N GLY A 63 -1.16 12.99 -27.19
CA GLY A 63 -0.70 12.72 -28.54
C GLY A 63 -0.39 14.02 -29.32
N ASP A 64 -0.19 13.89 -30.61
CA ASP A 64 0.00 15.02 -31.53
C ASP A 64 -1.36 15.65 -31.85
N VAL A 65 -1.87 16.46 -30.91
CA VAL A 65 -3.19 17.09 -31.01
C VAL A 65 -3.15 18.54 -30.51
N SER A 66 -3.99 19.39 -31.13
CA SER A 66 -4.20 20.76 -30.67
C SER A 66 -5.24 20.77 -29.51
N PRO A 67 -4.97 21.46 -28.37
CA PRO A 67 -5.94 21.60 -27.29
C PRO A 67 -7.27 22.22 -27.74
N SER A 68 -7.25 23.15 -28.72
CA SER A 68 -8.46 23.81 -29.26
C SER A 68 -9.33 22.85 -30.06
N GLU A 69 -8.73 21.99 -30.88
CA GLU A 69 -9.45 20.95 -31.64
C GLU A 69 -10.05 19.89 -30.71
N VAL A 70 -9.26 19.43 -29.73
CA VAL A 70 -9.76 18.48 -28.69
C VAL A 70 -10.93 19.08 -27.94
N TYR A 71 -10.86 20.37 -27.54
CA TYR A 71 -11.94 21.04 -26.85
C TYR A 71 -13.21 21.13 -27.71
N ALA A 72 -13.06 21.50 -29.01
CA ALA A 72 -14.19 21.59 -29.94
C ALA A 72 -14.88 20.22 -30.10
N LEU A 73 -14.10 19.16 -30.29
CA LEU A 73 -14.60 17.78 -30.38
C LEU A 73 -15.25 17.31 -29.07
N ALA A 74 -14.60 17.56 -27.94
CA ALA A 74 -15.15 17.22 -26.63
C ALA A 74 -16.49 17.91 -26.38
N LYS A 75 -16.60 19.19 -26.71
CA LYS A 75 -17.86 19.97 -26.64
C LYS A 75 -18.94 19.40 -27.57
N LEU A 76 -18.57 19.00 -28.78
CA LEU A 76 -19.48 18.42 -29.76
C LEU A 76 -20.07 17.08 -29.27
N TYR A 77 -19.24 16.19 -28.77
CA TYR A 77 -19.63 14.82 -28.41
C TYR A 77 -20.15 14.71 -26.97
N TYR A 78 -19.53 15.40 -26.00
CA TYR A 78 -19.86 15.27 -24.59
C TYR A 78 -20.70 16.46 -24.04
N GLY A 79 -20.61 17.63 -24.66
CA GLY A 79 -21.29 18.85 -24.18
C GLY A 79 -22.81 18.79 -24.21
N LYS A 80 -23.40 17.84 -24.96
CA LYS A 80 -24.85 17.62 -25.04
C LYS A 80 -25.37 16.60 -24.02
N LEU A 81 -24.47 15.90 -23.32
CA LEU A 81 -24.87 14.90 -22.34
C LEU A 81 -25.41 15.58 -21.07
N PRO A 82 -26.53 15.10 -20.51
CA PRO A 82 -27.14 15.72 -19.34
C PRO A 82 -26.28 15.53 -18.09
N VAL A 83 -26.23 16.56 -17.28
CA VAL A 83 -25.66 16.50 -15.93
C VAL A 83 -26.53 15.62 -15.04
N LYS A 84 -25.91 14.78 -14.20
CA LYS A 84 -26.61 13.92 -13.26
C LYS A 84 -26.28 14.28 -11.81
N LYS A 85 -27.20 14.02 -10.89
CA LYS A 85 -26.94 14.09 -9.46
C LYS A 85 -26.10 12.87 -9.06
N ILE A 86 -24.81 13.09 -8.77
CA ILE A 86 -23.91 12.05 -8.31
C ILE A 86 -24.05 11.91 -6.79
N PRO A 87 -24.18 10.68 -6.26
CA PRO A 87 -24.22 10.46 -4.82
C PRO A 87 -22.92 10.92 -4.15
N THR A 88 -23.05 11.49 -2.96
CA THR A 88 -21.88 11.82 -2.14
C THR A 88 -21.18 10.53 -1.71
N ARG A 89 -19.87 10.45 -1.94
CA ARG A 89 -19.06 9.32 -1.46
C ARG A 89 -18.85 9.46 0.04
N VAL A 90 -19.37 8.50 0.79
CA VAL A 90 -19.09 8.35 2.23
C VAL A 90 -17.99 7.31 2.38
N ARG A 91 -16.89 7.68 3.02
CA ARG A 91 -15.80 6.76 3.34
C ARG A 91 -15.79 6.54 4.84
N PRO A 92 -16.00 5.29 5.31
CA PRO A 92 -15.84 4.97 6.72
C PRO A 92 -14.36 5.13 7.12
N SER A 93 -14.11 5.80 8.24
CA SER A 93 -12.76 5.92 8.79
C SER A 93 -12.32 4.62 9.47
N GLU A 94 -11.02 4.39 9.53
CA GLU A 94 -10.46 3.27 10.27
C GLU A 94 -10.38 3.61 11.77
N PRO A 95 -10.93 2.76 12.66
CA PRO A 95 -10.79 2.95 14.09
C PRO A 95 -9.37 2.64 14.57
N ASN A 96 -9.02 3.14 15.76
CA ASN A 96 -7.75 2.80 16.38
C ASN A 96 -7.65 1.30 16.68
N HIS A 97 -6.49 0.73 16.42
CA HIS A 97 -6.22 -0.67 16.74
C HIS A 97 -5.70 -0.80 18.17
N HIS A 98 -6.33 -1.67 18.96
CA HIS A 98 -6.00 -1.88 20.37
C HIS A 98 -5.21 -3.16 20.63
N ALA A 99 -5.09 -4.05 19.63
CA ALA A 99 -4.37 -5.31 19.73
C ALA A 99 -3.69 -5.67 18.40
N PRO A 100 -2.55 -6.38 18.44
CA PRO A 100 -1.97 -6.97 17.24
C PRO A 100 -2.88 -8.07 16.69
N ARG A 101 -2.81 -8.28 15.38
CA ARG A 101 -3.50 -9.34 14.65
C ARG A 101 -2.49 -10.09 13.80
N GLU A 102 -2.67 -11.37 13.65
CA GLU A 102 -1.76 -12.22 12.90
C GLU A 102 -2.52 -13.01 11.83
N VAL A 103 -1.89 -13.19 10.68
CA VAL A 103 -2.37 -14.02 9.59
C VAL A 103 -1.22 -14.94 9.17
N ILE A 104 -1.44 -16.25 9.26
CA ILE A 104 -0.47 -17.26 8.83
C ILE A 104 -1.08 -18.07 7.69
N LEU A 105 -0.43 -18.04 6.54
CA LEU A 105 -0.75 -18.90 5.40
C LEU A 105 0.36 -19.95 5.22
N ARG A 106 0.00 -21.22 5.33
CA ARG A 106 0.88 -22.35 4.99
C ARG A 106 0.45 -22.92 3.65
N ASP A 107 1.37 -22.92 2.69
CA ASP A 107 1.12 -23.43 1.33
C ASP A 107 2.39 -24.17 0.85
N PRO A 108 2.30 -25.44 0.40
CA PRO A 108 3.46 -26.24 0.02
C PRO A 108 4.23 -25.67 -1.18
N ARG A 109 3.65 -24.77 -1.94
CA ARG A 109 4.31 -24.06 -3.05
C ARG A 109 5.27 -22.96 -2.58
N VAL A 110 5.20 -22.55 -1.31
CA VAL A 110 6.08 -21.53 -0.73
C VAL A 110 7.37 -22.20 -0.25
N LEU A 111 8.40 -22.15 -1.08
CA LEU A 111 9.71 -22.72 -0.77
C LEU A 111 10.53 -21.83 0.16
N GLN A 112 10.34 -20.52 0.07
CA GLN A 112 11.04 -19.51 0.86
C GLN A 112 10.03 -18.75 1.72
N PRO A 113 10.04 -18.95 3.06
CA PRO A 113 9.13 -18.23 3.95
C PRO A 113 9.39 -16.73 3.95
N ALA A 114 8.34 -15.96 4.24
CA ALA A 114 8.42 -14.52 4.40
C ALA A 114 7.55 -14.08 5.56
N TRP A 115 7.95 -13.00 6.21
CA TRP A 115 7.23 -12.36 7.29
C TRP A 115 7.10 -10.87 7.02
N SER A 116 5.97 -10.29 7.40
CA SER A 116 5.80 -8.84 7.38
C SER A 116 4.99 -8.35 8.58
N ARG A 117 5.31 -7.15 9.03
CA ARG A 117 4.53 -6.43 10.04
C ARG A 117 4.12 -5.08 9.51
N ARG A 118 2.85 -4.74 9.73
CA ARG A 118 2.26 -3.48 9.26
C ARG A 118 1.76 -2.67 10.44
N TRP A 119 1.92 -1.36 10.34
CA TRP A 119 1.33 -0.39 11.27
C TRP A 119 0.51 0.59 10.44
N LEU A 120 -0.67 0.94 10.93
CA LEU A 120 -1.40 2.07 10.36
C LEU A 120 -0.57 3.34 10.54
N ALA A 121 -0.54 4.16 9.53
CA ALA A 121 0.25 5.36 9.47
C ALA A 121 -0.52 6.48 8.75
N PRO A 122 -0.27 7.77 9.05
CA PRO A 122 -0.86 8.86 8.29
C PRO A 122 -0.40 8.83 6.84
N SER A 123 -1.14 9.45 5.93
CA SER A 123 -0.75 9.71 4.55
C SER A 123 -0.54 11.21 4.32
N TYR A 124 -0.14 11.61 3.12
CA TYR A 124 -0.09 13.03 2.74
C TYR A 124 -1.46 13.72 2.77
N ASN A 125 -2.54 12.95 2.71
CA ASN A 125 -3.92 13.43 2.77
C ASN A 125 -4.53 13.40 4.17
N SER A 126 -3.79 12.89 5.16
CA SER A 126 -4.23 12.83 6.56
C SER A 126 -4.05 14.16 7.27
N LEU A 127 -4.78 14.39 8.37
CA LEU A 127 -4.60 15.56 9.23
C LEU A 127 -3.15 15.71 9.74
N ASN A 128 -2.48 14.59 10.02
CA ASN A 128 -1.10 14.53 10.51
C ASN A 128 -0.08 14.33 9.38
N LYS A 129 -0.31 14.91 8.21
CA LYS A 129 0.52 14.76 6.99
C LYS A 129 2.01 15.03 7.18
N ASN A 130 2.39 15.88 8.13
CA ASN A 130 3.81 16.18 8.41
C ASN A 130 4.59 14.93 8.85
N HIS A 131 3.93 13.98 9.53
CA HIS A 131 4.54 12.71 9.88
C HIS A 131 4.75 11.80 8.66
N ALA A 132 3.96 11.98 7.60
CA ALA A 132 4.10 11.20 6.38
C ALA A 132 5.47 11.40 5.71
N TYR A 133 5.96 12.64 5.61
CA TYR A 133 7.30 12.92 5.08
C TYR A 133 8.41 12.28 5.93
N ALA A 134 8.26 12.33 7.25
CA ALA A 134 9.23 11.70 8.16
C ALA A 134 9.22 10.17 8.04
N LEU A 135 8.05 9.56 7.89
CA LEU A 135 7.89 8.11 7.71
C LEU A 135 8.44 7.63 6.37
N GLU A 136 8.35 8.42 5.30
CA GLU A 136 8.93 8.09 4.01
C GLU A 136 10.47 8.05 4.11
N VAL A 137 11.08 9.07 4.71
CA VAL A 137 12.53 9.07 4.97
C VAL A 137 12.92 7.93 5.91
N LEU A 138 12.11 7.64 6.94
CA LEU A 138 12.36 6.53 7.85
C LEU A 138 12.30 5.18 7.15
N ALA A 139 11.35 4.96 6.25
CA ALA A 139 11.28 3.72 5.47
C ALA A 139 12.55 3.50 4.64
N GLU A 140 13.07 4.57 4.03
CA GLU A 140 14.33 4.53 3.28
C GLU A 140 15.54 4.24 4.19
N VAL A 141 15.62 4.85 5.36
CA VAL A 141 16.67 4.57 6.35
C VAL A 141 16.61 3.12 6.83
N MET A 142 15.40 2.61 7.11
CA MET A 142 15.20 1.27 7.66
C MET A 142 15.40 0.17 6.62
N GLY A 143 14.88 0.34 5.41
CA GLY A 143 14.79 -0.74 4.43
C GLY A 143 15.10 -0.39 2.98
N GLY A 144 15.52 0.84 2.69
CA GLY A 144 15.82 1.32 1.35
C GLY A 144 17.16 0.84 0.79
N GLY A 145 17.37 -0.47 0.64
CA GLY A 145 18.53 -1.07 -0.04
C GLY A 145 19.64 -1.56 0.87
N SER A 146 20.80 -1.89 0.29
CA SER A 146 21.88 -2.66 0.94
C SER A 146 22.52 -1.98 2.16
N THR A 147 22.47 -0.67 2.24
CA THR A 147 23.03 0.12 3.35
C THR A 147 21.99 0.54 4.40
N SER A 148 20.76 0.06 4.27
CA SER A 148 19.69 0.30 5.25
C SER A 148 19.94 -0.47 6.56
N ARG A 149 19.34 0.00 7.66
CA ARG A 149 19.56 -0.59 8.98
C ARG A 149 19.19 -2.07 9.03
N LEU A 150 18.01 -2.43 8.51
CA LEU A 150 17.55 -3.82 8.51
C LEU A 150 18.46 -4.71 7.66
N ASN A 151 18.90 -4.24 6.49
CA ASN A 151 19.80 -5.02 5.67
C ASN A 151 21.16 -5.22 6.34
N VAL A 152 21.79 -4.14 6.83
CA VAL A 152 23.07 -4.23 7.52
C VAL A 152 22.99 -5.12 8.76
N SER A 153 21.95 -4.97 9.57
CA SER A 153 21.79 -5.75 10.80
C SER A 153 21.45 -7.22 10.51
N LEU A 154 20.38 -7.49 9.77
CA LEU A 154 19.81 -8.83 9.64
C LEU A 154 20.47 -9.68 8.55
N VAL A 155 20.90 -9.04 7.43
CA VAL A 155 21.46 -9.78 6.29
C VAL A 155 22.98 -9.88 6.39
N VAL A 156 23.65 -8.76 6.68
CA VAL A 156 25.12 -8.68 6.64
C VAL A 156 25.73 -9.13 7.97
N SER A 157 25.34 -8.50 9.09
CA SER A 157 25.99 -8.69 10.38
C SER A 157 25.54 -9.97 11.09
N GLN A 158 24.23 -10.13 11.31
CA GLN A 158 23.67 -11.26 12.03
C GLN A 158 23.45 -12.50 11.15
N LYS A 159 23.38 -12.31 9.83
CA LYS A 159 23.15 -13.37 8.83
C LYS A 159 21.87 -14.19 9.09
N LEU A 160 20.86 -13.56 9.65
CA LEU A 160 19.55 -14.17 9.96
C LEU A 160 18.63 -14.20 8.74
N ALA A 161 18.72 -13.18 7.88
CA ALA A 161 17.85 -13.03 6.71
C ALA A 161 18.61 -13.20 5.39
N VAL A 162 17.90 -13.63 4.36
CA VAL A 162 18.31 -13.53 2.95
C VAL A 162 18.10 -12.11 2.47
N SER A 163 16.99 -11.51 2.88
CA SER A 163 16.62 -10.14 2.53
C SER A 163 15.74 -9.53 3.62
N ALA A 164 15.84 -8.22 3.77
CA ALA A 164 15.01 -7.43 4.67
C ALA A 164 14.75 -6.06 4.06
N ALA A 165 13.54 -5.53 4.25
CA ALA A 165 13.11 -4.27 3.69
C ALA A 165 12.12 -3.56 4.60
N ALA A 166 11.97 -2.26 4.41
CA ALA A 166 10.87 -1.48 4.93
C ALA A 166 10.36 -0.56 3.82
N TRP A 167 9.06 -0.31 3.81
CA TRP A 167 8.46 0.64 2.89
C TRP A 167 7.25 1.31 3.52
N TYR A 168 6.87 2.43 2.94
CA TYR A 168 5.75 3.24 3.33
C TYR A 168 5.06 3.78 2.08
N ALA A 169 3.74 3.82 2.07
CA ALA A 169 2.94 4.26 0.94
C ALA A 169 2.23 5.59 1.25
N PRO A 170 2.87 6.76 1.08
CA PRO A 170 2.33 8.05 1.51
C PRO A 170 1.12 8.52 0.72
N ASN A 171 0.94 8.08 -0.52
CA ASN A 171 -0.04 8.57 -1.49
C ASN A 171 -1.44 7.92 -1.38
N THR A 172 -1.82 7.46 -0.20
CA THR A 172 -3.18 6.95 0.03
C THR A 172 -4.15 8.09 0.31
N LEU A 173 -5.46 7.85 0.08
CA LEU A 173 -6.49 8.88 0.28
C LEU A 173 -6.68 9.25 1.76
N GLU A 174 -6.46 8.31 2.67
CA GLU A 174 -6.61 8.49 4.12
C GLU A 174 -5.49 7.80 4.86
N THR A 175 -5.80 6.71 5.59
CA THR A 175 -4.81 5.96 6.36
C THR A 175 -3.93 5.12 5.45
N SER A 176 -2.64 5.20 5.68
CA SER A 176 -1.62 4.39 5.03
C SER A 176 -1.07 3.31 5.96
N THR A 177 -0.04 2.60 5.50
CA THR A 177 0.69 1.62 6.30
C THR A 177 2.20 1.80 6.16
N PHE A 178 2.90 1.70 7.31
CA PHE A 178 4.34 1.45 7.35
C PHE A 178 4.56 -0.05 7.47
N VAL A 179 5.42 -0.62 6.64
CA VAL A 179 5.63 -2.07 6.56
C VAL A 179 7.10 -2.39 6.73
N VAL A 180 7.38 -3.41 7.54
CA VAL A 180 8.68 -4.08 7.62
C VAL A 180 8.49 -5.52 7.16
N TRP A 181 9.43 -6.00 6.38
CA TRP A 181 9.40 -7.32 5.79
C TRP A 181 10.78 -7.98 5.84
N PHE A 182 10.80 -9.30 5.97
CA PHE A 182 12.00 -10.09 5.78
C PHE A 182 11.72 -11.49 5.24
N SER A 183 12.75 -12.11 4.67
CA SER A 183 12.81 -13.52 4.33
C SER A 183 13.96 -14.16 5.10
N PRO A 184 13.69 -15.17 5.97
CA PRO A 184 14.73 -15.80 6.80
C PRO A 184 15.71 -16.63 5.96
N ARG A 185 16.90 -16.83 6.47
CA ARG A 185 17.80 -17.89 5.96
C ARG A 185 17.26 -19.26 6.34
N SER A 186 17.63 -20.27 5.56
CA SER A 186 17.27 -21.65 5.86
C SER A 186 17.75 -22.04 7.28
N GLY A 187 16.87 -22.67 8.05
CA GLY A 187 17.14 -23.08 9.43
C GLY A 187 17.06 -21.97 10.48
N VAL A 188 16.77 -20.74 10.10
CA VAL A 188 16.55 -19.64 11.07
C VAL A 188 15.08 -19.61 11.49
N ASP A 189 14.85 -19.61 12.80
CA ASP A 189 13.52 -19.51 13.38
C ASP A 189 12.92 -18.11 13.14
N MET A 190 11.64 -18.06 12.80
CA MET A 190 10.90 -16.83 12.56
C MET A 190 10.84 -15.92 13.79
N ASP A 191 10.76 -16.50 14.98
CA ASP A 191 10.68 -15.72 16.23
C ASP A 191 12.02 -15.05 16.55
N VAL A 192 13.14 -15.71 16.25
CA VAL A 192 14.48 -15.12 16.41
C VAL A 192 14.63 -13.89 15.55
N ILE A 193 14.28 -13.99 14.27
CA ILE A 193 14.45 -12.86 13.35
C ILE A 193 13.39 -11.77 13.59
N SER A 194 12.15 -12.12 13.93
CA SER A 194 11.14 -11.13 14.26
C SER A 194 11.53 -10.31 15.50
N THR A 195 12.15 -10.96 16.49
CA THR A 195 12.71 -10.30 17.67
C THR A 195 13.83 -9.33 17.28
N ALA A 196 14.78 -9.78 16.44
CA ALA A 196 15.86 -8.91 15.96
C ALA A 196 15.36 -7.68 15.16
N VAL A 197 14.28 -7.84 14.37
CA VAL A 197 13.60 -6.71 13.71
C VAL A 197 13.05 -5.72 14.73
N LEU A 198 12.35 -6.23 15.77
CA LEU A 198 11.78 -5.36 16.80
C LEU A 198 12.86 -4.63 17.61
N GLU A 199 13.99 -5.25 17.84
CA GLU A 199 15.14 -4.61 18.47
C GLU A 199 15.69 -3.45 17.63
N GLU A 200 15.82 -3.62 16.30
CA GLU A 200 16.23 -2.53 15.41
C GLU A 200 15.23 -1.36 15.41
N LEU A 201 13.93 -1.66 15.39
CA LEU A 201 12.88 -0.64 15.51
C LEU A 201 12.94 0.07 16.87
N ASN A 202 13.20 -0.66 17.96
CA ASN A 202 13.35 -0.09 19.30
C ASN A 202 14.59 0.79 19.41
N LYS A 203 15.70 0.45 18.75
CA LYS A 203 16.89 1.32 18.66
C LYS A 203 16.54 2.67 18.02
N VAL A 204 15.76 2.65 16.93
CA VAL A 204 15.29 3.89 16.29
C VAL A 204 14.38 4.68 17.24
N LYS A 205 13.43 4.00 17.87
CA LYS A 205 12.49 4.65 18.81
C LYS A 205 13.24 5.31 19.98
N LYS A 206 14.30 4.68 20.50
CA LYS A 206 15.06 5.17 21.65
C LYS A 206 16.10 6.23 21.27
N ASN A 207 16.83 6.02 20.18
CA ASN A 207 18.03 6.80 19.85
C ASN A 207 17.83 7.69 18.60
N GLY A 208 16.69 7.55 17.90
CA GLY A 208 16.45 8.24 16.63
C GLY A 208 17.29 7.70 15.48
N VAL A 209 17.42 8.53 14.44
CA VAL A 209 18.24 8.33 13.27
C VAL A 209 19.31 9.43 13.17
N THR A 210 20.46 9.13 12.58
CA THR A 210 21.54 10.13 12.43
C THR A 210 21.28 11.05 11.25
N LEU A 211 21.81 12.26 11.29
CA LEU A 211 21.74 13.22 10.19
C LEU A 211 22.31 12.64 8.89
N LYS A 212 23.38 11.84 8.99
CA LYS A 212 24.01 11.16 7.84
C LYS A 212 23.02 10.17 7.18
N GLU A 213 22.28 9.41 7.95
CA GLU A 213 21.25 8.48 7.43
C GLU A 213 20.13 9.24 6.76
N VAL A 214 19.63 10.31 7.40
CA VAL A 214 18.55 11.16 6.85
C VAL A 214 18.98 11.78 5.52
N ASN A 215 20.18 12.38 5.43
CA ASN A 215 20.66 13.01 4.21
C ASN A 215 20.83 11.99 3.08
N ARG A 216 21.36 10.81 3.39
CA ARG A 216 21.47 9.71 2.41
C ARG A 216 20.12 9.23 1.92
N ALA A 217 19.16 9.07 2.82
CA ALA A 217 17.80 8.64 2.47
C ALA A 217 17.10 9.67 1.58
N LYS A 218 17.18 10.96 1.92
CA LYS A 218 16.65 12.05 1.11
C LYS A 218 17.26 12.07 -0.30
N GLN A 219 18.59 11.91 -0.42
CA GLN A 219 19.23 11.89 -1.73
C GLN A 219 18.72 10.74 -2.58
N ARG A 220 18.56 9.53 -2.01
CA ARG A 220 18.04 8.37 -2.75
C ARG A 220 16.60 8.54 -3.18
N LEU A 221 15.78 9.15 -2.35
CA LEU A 221 14.38 9.47 -2.72
C LEU A 221 14.33 10.47 -3.87
N LEU A 222 15.21 11.48 -3.87
CA LEU A 222 15.33 12.45 -4.98
C LEU A 222 15.86 11.81 -6.26
N ASP A 223 16.83 10.89 -6.15
CA ASP A 223 17.41 10.21 -7.31
C ASP A 223 16.42 9.21 -7.96
N SER A 224 15.41 8.78 -7.22
CA SER A 224 14.37 7.83 -7.68
C SER A 224 13.06 8.50 -8.17
N ALA A 225 12.93 9.82 -8.02
CA ALA A 225 11.76 10.60 -8.42
C ALA A 225 11.85 11.02 -9.89
#